data_e10c651964fab360c21ca6695db881d7
#
_entry.id   e10c651964fab360c21ca6695db881d7
#
_cell.length_a   1.000
_cell.length_b   1.000
_cell.length_c   1.000
_cell.angle_alpha   90.00
_cell.angle_beta   90.00
_cell.angle_gamma   90.00
#
_symmetry.space_group_name_H-M   'P 1'
#
loop_
_entity.id
_entity.type
_entity.pdbx_description
1 polymer ?
#
loop_
_entity_poly.entity_id
_entity_poly.type
_entity_poly.pdbx_seq_one_letter_code
_entity_poly.pdbx_strand_id
1 'polypeptide(L)'
;MDEDVAKLIFLVIMGVGVTVWAVSLSRALRLGRPARQPQPSLSDENAVFSQFEWQTGTVTLRGNREALSKALLRSLAQLQFGLFASIFRVQQYEDGRIVVKKVGPLLCNLPPGLYFTEAEISFQDAGPGTVEASYRLGYCRLIRRLRKITLGIILGIGPPLMLIVGSVVWLFVIPSPMPGMRWQVLQTLQIAHALWPPFLIMWLYSIGRRQSKILIENVIASTEILQ
;
A
#
# COMPACT_ATOMS: atom_id res chain seq x y z
N MET A 1 -18.01 -21.27 34.89
CA MET A 1 -16.58 -20.87 34.91
C MET A 1 -16.28 -20.20 36.23
N ASP A 2 -15.21 -20.58 36.87
CA ASP A 2 -14.76 -19.95 38.12
C ASP A 2 -14.22 -18.51 37.87
N GLU A 3 -14.26 -17.67 38.90
CA GLU A 3 -13.89 -16.25 38.78
C GLU A 3 -12.41 -16.08 38.44
N ASP A 4 -11.53 -16.87 39.07
CA ASP A 4 -10.09 -16.79 38.84
C ASP A 4 -9.72 -17.28 37.43
N VAL A 5 -10.43 -18.29 36.94
CA VAL A 5 -10.28 -18.75 35.54
C VAL A 5 -10.74 -17.67 34.57
N ALA A 6 -11.85 -16.97 34.87
CA ALA A 6 -12.33 -15.86 34.06
C ALA A 6 -11.34 -14.70 34.00
N LYS A 7 -10.73 -14.32 35.14
CA LYS A 7 -9.66 -13.32 35.23
C LYS A 7 -8.46 -13.71 34.39
N LEU A 8 -8.01 -14.96 34.51
CA LEU A 8 -6.85 -15.45 33.76
C LEU A 8 -7.10 -15.38 32.25
N ILE A 9 -8.24 -15.89 31.78
CA ILE A 9 -8.62 -15.85 30.37
C ILE A 9 -8.68 -14.40 29.85
N PHE A 10 -9.30 -13.51 30.63
CA PHE A 10 -9.36 -12.09 30.29
C PHE A 10 -7.98 -11.45 30.14
N LEU A 11 -7.08 -11.69 31.09
CA LEU A 11 -5.72 -11.14 31.04
C LEU A 11 -4.93 -11.68 29.83
N VAL A 12 -5.10 -12.96 29.50
CA VAL A 12 -4.47 -13.54 28.30
C VAL A 12 -5.00 -12.87 27.03
N ILE A 13 -6.33 -12.74 26.89
CA ILE A 13 -6.94 -12.10 25.73
C ILE A 13 -6.50 -10.65 25.60
N MET A 14 -6.50 -9.89 26.69
CA MET A 14 -6.06 -8.49 26.70
C MET A 14 -4.57 -8.38 26.38
N GLY A 15 -3.73 -9.26 26.90
CA GLY A 15 -2.30 -9.31 26.56
C GLY A 15 -2.05 -9.57 25.07
N VAL A 16 -2.77 -10.52 24.48
CA VAL A 16 -2.75 -10.76 23.03
C VAL A 16 -3.22 -9.52 22.27
N GLY A 17 -4.33 -8.90 22.68
CA GLY A 17 -4.87 -7.69 22.07
C GLY A 17 -3.88 -6.53 22.07
N VAL A 18 -3.23 -6.26 23.20
CA VAL A 18 -2.19 -5.22 23.33
C VAL A 18 -0.98 -5.54 22.44
N THR A 19 -0.58 -6.80 22.38
CA THR A 19 0.55 -7.23 21.52
C THR A 19 0.23 -7.02 20.05
N VAL A 20 -0.95 -7.44 19.60
CA VAL A 20 -1.42 -7.23 18.21
C VAL A 20 -1.48 -5.73 17.90
N TRP A 21 -2.01 -4.94 18.82
CA TRP A 21 -2.06 -3.48 18.67
C TRP A 21 -0.65 -2.85 18.56
N ALA A 22 0.29 -3.21 19.43
CA ALA A 22 1.65 -2.71 19.41
C ALA A 22 2.39 -3.07 18.11
N VAL A 23 2.21 -4.31 17.64
CA VAL A 23 2.76 -4.77 16.34
C VAL A 23 2.15 -3.97 15.19
N SER A 24 0.83 -3.75 15.21
CA SER A 24 0.12 -2.96 14.19
C SER A 24 0.64 -1.53 14.16
N LEU A 25 0.77 -0.90 15.32
CA LEU A 25 1.30 0.46 15.47
C LEU A 25 2.74 0.55 14.96
N SER A 26 3.60 -0.40 15.37
CA SER A 26 5.00 -0.45 14.91
C SER A 26 5.08 -0.56 13.38
N ARG A 27 4.26 -1.42 12.75
CA ARG A 27 4.20 -1.56 11.30
C ARG A 27 3.68 -0.30 10.61
N ALA A 28 2.62 0.32 11.15
CA ALA A 28 2.06 1.57 10.61
C ALA A 28 3.06 2.73 10.70
N LEU A 29 3.82 2.82 11.78
CA LEU A 29 4.88 3.82 11.95
C LEU A 29 6.06 3.60 11.00
N ARG A 30 6.31 2.35 10.59
CA ARG A 30 7.35 2.01 9.60
C ARG A 30 6.90 2.24 8.15
N LEU A 31 5.59 2.34 7.89
CA LEU A 31 5.09 2.67 6.56
C LEU A 31 5.65 4.02 6.09
N GLY A 32 6.34 4.00 4.96
CA GLY A 32 6.93 5.21 4.37
C GLY A 32 8.24 5.68 5.03
N ARG A 33 8.89 4.84 5.85
CA ARG A 33 10.26 5.12 6.28
C ARG A 33 11.27 4.62 5.25
N PRO A 34 12.39 5.31 5.09
CA PRO A 34 13.48 4.96 4.22
C PRO A 34 14.08 3.56 4.56
N ALA A 35 14.29 2.59 3.53
CA ALA A 35 15.16 1.43 3.71
C ALA A 35 16.60 1.97 3.83
N ARG A 36 17.35 1.43 4.67
CA ARG A 36 18.73 1.82 4.93
C ARG A 36 19.73 1.57 3.78
N GLN A 37 19.26 1.17 2.61
CA GLN A 37 20.16 0.87 1.49
C GLN A 37 20.39 2.13 0.64
N PRO A 38 21.66 2.53 0.45
CA PRO A 38 21.99 3.60 -0.49
C PRO A 38 21.70 3.09 -1.91
N GLN A 39 20.74 3.71 -2.60
CA GLN A 39 20.62 3.55 -4.04
C GLN A 39 21.63 4.46 -4.75
N PRO A 40 22.20 3.99 -5.88
CA PRO A 40 23.09 4.80 -6.68
C PRO A 40 22.38 6.09 -7.10
N SER A 41 23.06 7.19 -6.91
CA SER A 41 22.63 8.54 -7.23
C SER A 41 22.34 8.69 -8.71
N LEU A 42 21.09 8.67 -9.11
CA LEU A 42 20.66 9.44 -10.26
C LEU A 42 20.54 10.88 -9.75
N SER A 43 21.32 11.77 -10.38
CA SER A 43 21.37 13.18 -10.08
C SER A 43 20.00 13.81 -10.20
N ASP A 44 19.37 14.11 -9.08
CA ASP A 44 18.05 14.67 -9.05
C ASP A 44 18.00 15.87 -8.10
N GLU A 45 18.03 17.06 -8.65
CA GLU A 45 17.87 18.33 -7.94
C GLU A 45 16.48 18.48 -7.26
N ASN A 46 15.56 17.54 -7.46
CA ASN A 46 14.22 17.53 -6.90
C ASN A 46 13.91 16.34 -5.96
N ALA A 47 14.91 15.64 -5.49
CA ALA A 47 14.74 14.46 -4.61
C ALA A 47 14.36 14.82 -3.15
N VAL A 48 13.35 15.66 -2.97
CA VAL A 48 12.71 15.90 -1.66
C VAL A 48 11.78 14.76 -1.26
N PHE A 49 11.55 13.78 -2.14
CA PHE A 49 10.69 12.64 -1.87
C PHE A 49 11.53 11.43 -1.51
N SER A 50 11.25 10.85 -0.33
CA SER A 50 11.97 9.71 0.21
C SER A 50 11.97 8.56 -0.80
N GLN A 51 13.12 7.93 -0.99
CA GLN A 51 13.38 6.79 -1.90
C GLN A 51 12.43 5.58 -1.72
N PHE A 52 11.60 5.60 -0.68
CA PHE A 52 10.65 4.55 -0.30
C PHE A 52 9.35 4.55 -0.99
N GLU A 53 8.98 5.68 -1.43
CA GLU A 53 7.71 5.91 -2.07
C GLU A 53 7.78 5.52 -3.55
N TRP A 54 8.96 5.10 -4.03
CA TRP A 54 9.22 4.70 -5.41
C TRP A 54 9.55 3.21 -5.51
N GLN A 55 9.06 2.59 -6.56
CA GLN A 55 9.44 1.25 -6.98
C GLN A 55 10.03 1.35 -8.38
N THR A 56 11.27 0.94 -8.54
CA THR A 56 11.99 0.99 -9.81
C THR A 56 12.14 -0.39 -10.41
N GLY A 57 12.31 -0.44 -11.71
CA GLY A 57 12.66 -1.64 -12.46
C GLY A 57 13.10 -1.28 -13.86
N THR A 58 13.61 -2.29 -14.57
CA THR A 58 14.06 -2.20 -15.95
C THR A 58 13.47 -3.33 -16.77
N VAL A 59 13.17 -3.07 -18.03
CA VAL A 59 12.70 -4.06 -19.01
C VAL A 59 13.54 -3.88 -20.26
N THR A 60 14.17 -4.96 -20.73
CA THR A 60 14.95 -4.96 -21.98
C THR A 60 14.03 -5.28 -23.16
N LEU A 61 14.04 -4.45 -24.19
CA LEU A 61 13.19 -4.54 -25.37
C LEU A 61 14.05 -4.56 -26.63
N ARG A 62 13.53 -5.16 -27.68
CA ARG A 62 14.15 -5.12 -29.01
C ARG A 62 13.43 -4.05 -29.84
N GLY A 63 14.21 -3.23 -30.57
CA GLY A 63 13.66 -2.24 -31.47
C GLY A 63 14.34 -0.87 -31.40
N ASN A 64 13.65 0.11 -31.98
CA ASN A 64 14.16 1.48 -31.99
C ASN A 64 13.50 2.28 -30.84
N ARG A 65 14.30 3.05 -30.11
CA ARG A 65 13.89 3.92 -29.01
C ARG A 65 12.66 4.78 -29.33
N GLU A 66 12.66 5.44 -30.50
CA GLU A 66 11.55 6.32 -30.87
C GLU A 66 10.25 5.54 -31.19
N ALA A 67 10.37 4.38 -31.86
CA ALA A 67 9.24 3.54 -32.18
C ALA A 67 8.62 2.99 -30.88
N LEU A 68 9.43 2.49 -29.95
CA LEU A 68 9.01 2.01 -28.63
C LEU A 68 8.33 3.09 -27.80
N SER A 69 8.89 4.30 -27.78
CA SER A 69 8.31 5.44 -27.07
C SER A 69 6.92 5.80 -27.64
N LYS A 70 6.78 5.86 -28.99
CA LYS A 70 5.49 6.11 -29.64
C LYS A 70 4.48 4.98 -29.41
N ALA A 71 4.92 3.73 -29.45
CA ALA A 71 4.09 2.57 -29.14
C ALA A 71 3.58 2.60 -27.71
N LEU A 72 4.46 2.94 -26.74
CA LEU A 72 4.07 3.08 -25.33
C LEU A 72 3.03 4.19 -25.13
N LEU A 73 3.23 5.35 -25.76
CA LEU A 73 2.24 6.44 -25.70
C LEU A 73 0.88 6.02 -26.24
N ARG A 74 0.85 5.25 -27.35
CA ARG A 74 -0.41 4.71 -27.91
C ARG A 74 -1.05 3.72 -26.94
N SER A 75 -0.28 2.79 -26.37
CA SER A 75 -0.78 1.82 -25.39
C SER A 75 -1.35 2.51 -24.15
N LEU A 76 -0.64 3.52 -23.62
CA LEU A 76 -1.12 4.30 -22.50
C LEU A 76 -2.36 5.13 -22.82
N ALA A 77 -2.43 5.68 -24.05
CA ALA A 77 -3.62 6.38 -24.53
C ALA A 77 -4.82 5.42 -24.69
N GLN A 78 -4.61 4.19 -25.19
CA GLN A 78 -5.66 3.18 -25.26
C GLN A 78 -6.17 2.76 -23.89
N LEU A 79 -5.28 2.62 -22.90
CA LEU A 79 -5.67 2.42 -21.50
C LEU A 79 -6.49 3.59 -20.94
N GLN A 80 -6.30 4.80 -21.49
CA GLN A 80 -7.09 5.98 -21.12
C GLN A 80 -8.52 5.95 -21.67
N PHE A 81 -8.78 5.31 -22.82
CA PHE A 81 -10.10 5.29 -23.44
C PHE A 81 -11.13 4.36 -22.78
N GLY A 82 -10.71 3.52 -21.82
CA GLY A 82 -11.62 2.76 -20.99
C GLY A 82 -12.11 3.56 -19.76
N LEU A 83 -12.61 2.87 -18.76
CA LEU A 83 -13.03 3.40 -17.45
C LEU A 83 -11.96 4.29 -16.74
N PHE A 84 -10.76 4.43 -17.32
CA PHE A 84 -9.57 5.08 -16.78
C PHE A 84 -9.23 6.45 -17.37
N ALA A 85 -9.92 6.88 -18.44
CA ALA A 85 -9.62 8.13 -19.16
C ALA A 85 -9.61 9.38 -18.26
N SER A 86 -10.35 9.35 -17.15
CA SER A 86 -10.43 10.46 -16.21
C SER A 86 -9.40 10.39 -15.06
N ILE A 87 -8.60 9.32 -14.96
CA ILE A 87 -7.79 9.04 -13.78
C ILE A 87 -6.32 9.37 -13.97
N PHE A 88 -5.78 9.21 -15.18
CA PHE A 88 -4.36 9.45 -15.46
C PHE A 88 -4.17 10.45 -16.58
N ARG A 89 -3.19 11.34 -16.40
CA ARG A 89 -2.68 12.24 -17.43
C ARG A 89 -1.29 11.79 -17.84
N VAL A 90 -1.08 11.58 -19.14
CA VAL A 90 0.21 11.22 -19.73
C VAL A 90 0.85 12.49 -20.29
N GLN A 91 2.12 12.72 -19.98
CA GLN A 91 2.94 13.81 -20.49
C GLN A 91 4.26 13.24 -20.99
N GLN A 92 4.64 13.64 -22.20
CA GLN A 92 5.96 13.34 -22.73
C GLN A 92 6.82 14.59 -22.61
N TYR A 93 8.06 14.42 -22.16
CA TYR A 93 9.05 15.49 -22.03
C TYR A 93 10.02 15.46 -23.22
N GLU A 94 10.70 16.57 -23.47
CA GLU A 94 11.67 16.74 -24.59
C GLU A 94 12.84 15.75 -24.53
N ASP A 95 13.23 15.32 -23.34
CA ASP A 95 14.27 14.30 -23.11
C ASP A 95 13.79 12.85 -23.40
N GLY A 96 12.56 12.67 -23.89
CA GLY A 96 11.97 11.38 -24.20
C GLY A 96 11.39 10.64 -22.99
N ARG A 97 11.37 11.25 -21.81
CA ARG A 97 10.71 10.69 -20.64
C ARG A 97 9.19 10.78 -20.78
N ILE A 98 8.51 9.70 -20.38
CA ILE A 98 7.06 9.63 -20.32
C ILE A 98 6.66 9.63 -18.87
N VAL A 99 5.86 10.61 -18.45
CA VAL A 99 5.36 10.73 -17.09
C VAL A 99 3.86 10.56 -17.09
N VAL A 100 3.39 9.60 -16.28
CA VAL A 100 1.98 9.32 -16.05
C VAL A 100 1.62 9.79 -14.66
N LYS A 101 0.74 10.77 -14.54
CA LYS A 101 0.27 11.30 -13.25
C LYS A 101 -1.20 11.01 -13.03
N LYS A 102 -1.55 10.56 -11.84
CA LYS A 102 -2.94 10.38 -11.45
C LYS A 102 -3.63 11.71 -11.22
N VAL A 103 -4.74 11.92 -11.91
CA VAL A 103 -5.60 13.10 -11.80
C VAL A 103 -6.94 12.63 -11.21
N GLY A 104 -7.24 12.97 -9.96
CA GLY A 104 -8.50 12.59 -9.35
C GLY A 104 -8.36 12.03 -7.92
N PRO A 105 -9.47 11.68 -7.27
CA PRO A 105 -9.46 11.23 -5.88
C PRO A 105 -8.74 9.89 -5.73
N LEU A 106 -7.90 9.78 -4.70
CA LEU A 106 -6.98 8.66 -4.48
C LEU A 106 -7.63 7.32 -4.14
N LEU A 107 -8.90 7.30 -3.75
CA LEU A 107 -9.57 6.09 -3.26
C LEU A 107 -10.82 5.69 -4.03
N CYS A 108 -11.37 6.59 -4.86
CA CYS A 108 -12.54 6.28 -5.67
C CYS A 108 -12.06 5.79 -7.03
N ASN A 109 -12.52 4.62 -7.46
CA ASN A 109 -12.29 4.05 -8.80
C ASN A 109 -10.84 3.65 -9.11
N LEU A 110 -10.10 3.11 -8.12
CA LEU A 110 -8.87 2.41 -8.43
C LEU A 110 -9.21 1.04 -9.01
N PRO A 111 -8.94 0.80 -10.29
CA PRO A 111 -8.98 -0.55 -10.81
C PRO A 111 -7.98 -1.41 -10.05
N PRO A 112 -8.30 -2.66 -9.82
CA PRO A 112 -7.34 -3.59 -9.25
C PRO A 112 -6.07 -3.57 -10.10
N GLY A 113 -4.95 -3.23 -9.48
CA GLY A 113 -3.63 -3.17 -10.13
C GLY A 113 -3.03 -1.79 -10.35
N LEU A 114 -3.78 -0.68 -10.26
CA LEU A 114 -3.26 0.68 -10.49
C LEU A 114 -3.13 1.49 -9.19
N TYR A 115 -2.26 1.05 -8.31
CA TYR A 115 -2.08 1.69 -7.00
C TYR A 115 -1.06 2.83 -6.99
N PHE A 116 -0.25 3.00 -8.05
CA PHE A 116 0.69 4.13 -8.14
C PHE A 116 -0.04 5.45 -8.39
N THR A 117 0.56 6.53 -7.93
CA THR A 117 0.07 7.90 -8.15
C THR A 117 0.80 8.62 -9.27
N GLU A 118 2.01 8.15 -9.56
CA GLU A 118 2.88 8.67 -10.59
C GLU A 118 3.74 7.55 -11.13
N ALA A 119 3.93 7.51 -12.44
CA ALA A 119 4.89 6.62 -13.09
C ALA A 119 5.77 7.43 -14.04
N GLU A 120 7.05 7.15 -14.03
CA GLU A 120 8.04 7.74 -14.93
C GLU A 120 8.70 6.61 -15.69
N ILE A 121 8.77 6.73 -17.02
CA ILE A 121 9.34 5.72 -17.90
C ILE A 121 10.31 6.41 -18.83
N SER A 122 11.53 5.90 -18.93
CA SER A 122 12.56 6.40 -19.83
C SER A 122 13.19 5.26 -20.62
N PHE A 123 13.55 5.54 -21.87
CA PHE A 123 14.19 4.59 -22.77
C PHE A 123 15.64 4.98 -23.01
N GLN A 124 16.55 4.02 -22.90
CA GLN A 124 17.97 4.20 -23.17
C GLN A 124 18.46 3.10 -24.11
N ASP A 125 19.30 3.45 -25.07
CA ASP A 125 19.90 2.46 -25.96
C ASP A 125 20.91 1.62 -25.18
N ALA A 126 20.70 0.32 -25.13
CA ALA A 126 21.54 -0.65 -24.39
C ALA A 126 22.51 -1.42 -25.30
N GLY A 127 22.33 -1.32 -26.62
CA GLY A 127 23.17 -1.98 -27.63
C GLY A 127 22.50 -1.99 -29.01
N PRO A 128 23.13 -2.60 -30.01
CA PRO A 128 22.58 -2.67 -31.37
C PRO A 128 21.20 -3.33 -31.39
N GLY A 129 20.14 -2.55 -31.66
CA GLY A 129 18.77 -3.03 -31.73
C GLY A 129 18.15 -3.39 -30.37
N THR A 130 18.78 -3.01 -29.26
CA THR A 130 18.33 -3.30 -27.91
C THR A 130 18.15 -2.00 -27.13
N VAL A 131 16.98 -1.83 -26.51
CA VAL A 131 16.63 -0.66 -25.72
C VAL A 131 16.27 -1.10 -24.31
N GLU A 132 16.80 -0.45 -23.31
CA GLU A 132 16.42 -0.63 -21.92
C GLU A 132 15.37 0.42 -21.52
N ALA A 133 14.19 -0.04 -21.15
CA ALA A 133 13.14 0.78 -20.58
C ALA A 133 13.27 0.75 -19.06
N SER A 134 13.70 1.85 -18.47
CA SER A 134 13.69 2.00 -17.02
C SER A 134 12.42 2.69 -16.59
N TYR A 135 11.80 2.18 -15.52
CA TYR A 135 10.58 2.76 -14.97
C TYR A 135 10.68 3.01 -13.46
N ARG A 136 9.91 3.99 -13.02
CA ARG A 136 9.83 4.42 -11.63
C ARG A 136 8.38 4.67 -11.26
N LEU A 137 7.84 3.92 -10.28
CA LEU A 137 6.45 4.02 -9.81
C LEU A 137 6.40 4.72 -8.46
N GLY A 138 5.67 5.82 -8.36
CA GLY A 138 5.52 6.62 -7.15
C GLY A 138 4.23 6.29 -6.40
N TYR A 139 4.33 6.05 -5.09
CA TYR A 139 3.22 5.73 -4.20
C TYR A 139 3.02 6.78 -3.09
N CYS A 140 3.74 7.87 -3.14
CA CYS A 140 3.85 8.88 -2.08
C CYS A 140 2.50 9.33 -1.50
N ARG A 141 1.56 9.76 -2.35
CA ARG A 141 0.25 10.24 -1.89
C ARG A 141 -0.58 9.13 -1.27
N LEU A 142 -0.52 7.92 -1.84
CA LEU A 142 -1.26 6.76 -1.35
C LEU A 142 -0.74 6.34 0.03
N ILE A 143 0.58 6.20 0.18
CA ILE A 143 1.22 5.83 1.46
C ILE A 143 0.87 6.82 2.56
N ARG A 144 0.98 8.13 2.30
CA ARG A 144 0.64 9.15 3.30
C ARG A 144 -0.82 9.03 3.76
N ARG A 145 -1.73 8.81 2.83
CA ARG A 145 -3.15 8.66 3.16
C ARG A 145 -3.43 7.37 3.91
N LEU A 146 -2.90 6.23 3.44
CA LEU A 146 -3.04 4.94 4.11
C LEU A 146 -2.46 4.98 5.52
N ARG A 147 -1.27 5.59 5.70
CA ARG A 147 -0.67 5.79 7.02
C ARG A 147 -1.56 6.61 7.94
N LYS A 148 -2.14 7.72 7.47
CA LYS A 148 -3.04 8.54 8.27
C LYS A 148 -4.30 7.76 8.69
N ILE A 149 -4.93 7.04 7.75
CA ILE A 149 -6.11 6.21 8.04
C ILE A 149 -5.76 5.11 9.03
N THR A 150 -4.67 4.37 8.78
CA THR A 150 -4.24 3.27 9.63
C THR A 150 -3.91 3.74 11.05
N LEU A 151 -3.17 4.85 11.20
CA LEU A 151 -2.87 5.44 12.50
C LEU A 151 -4.14 5.97 13.18
N GLY A 152 -5.06 6.57 12.43
CA GLY A 152 -6.34 7.02 12.96
C GLY A 152 -7.16 5.85 13.54
N ILE A 153 -7.22 4.72 12.86
CA ILE A 153 -7.90 3.51 13.36
C ILE A 153 -7.18 2.94 14.59
N ILE A 154 -5.85 2.78 14.50
CA ILE A 154 -5.07 2.17 15.59
C ILE A 154 -5.10 3.02 16.86
N LEU A 155 -4.98 4.34 16.74
CA LEU A 155 -4.91 5.23 17.90
C LEU A 155 -6.29 5.73 18.33
N GLY A 156 -7.19 5.97 17.38
CA GLY A 156 -8.52 6.54 17.66
C GLY A 156 -9.56 5.51 18.08
N ILE A 157 -9.47 4.28 17.61
CA ILE A 157 -10.46 3.23 17.91
C ILE A 157 -9.90 2.18 18.87
N GLY A 158 -8.68 1.73 18.65
CA GLY A 158 -8.09 0.62 19.41
C GLY A 158 -8.05 0.83 20.92
N PRO A 159 -7.32 1.83 21.44
CA PRO A 159 -7.22 2.07 22.88
C PRO A 159 -8.55 2.38 23.57
N PRO A 160 -9.43 3.27 23.04
CA PRO A 160 -10.73 3.51 23.65
C PRO A 160 -11.59 2.24 23.72
N LEU A 161 -11.60 1.44 22.65
CA LEU A 161 -12.37 0.19 22.62
C LEU A 161 -11.84 -0.81 23.65
N MET A 162 -10.52 -0.98 23.75
CA MET A 162 -9.90 -1.85 24.75
C MET A 162 -10.22 -1.39 26.17
N LEU A 163 -10.15 -0.08 26.42
CA LEU A 163 -10.45 0.48 27.74
C LEU A 163 -11.92 0.29 28.11
N ILE A 164 -12.83 0.64 27.22
CA ILE A 164 -14.28 0.53 27.49
C ILE A 164 -14.67 -0.95 27.71
N VAL A 165 -14.36 -1.81 26.74
CA VAL A 165 -14.73 -3.23 26.83
C VAL A 165 -14.01 -3.92 27.99
N GLY A 166 -12.71 -3.61 28.17
CA GLY A 166 -11.94 -4.14 29.28
C GLY A 166 -12.51 -3.75 30.63
N SER A 167 -12.91 -2.49 30.81
CA SER A 167 -13.53 -2.00 32.05
C SER A 167 -14.88 -2.66 32.29
N VAL A 168 -15.73 -2.76 31.26
CA VAL A 168 -17.05 -3.42 31.39
C VAL A 168 -16.89 -4.88 31.78
N VAL A 169 -15.99 -5.61 31.14
CA VAL A 169 -15.77 -7.03 31.46
C VAL A 169 -15.18 -7.19 32.86
N TRP A 170 -14.20 -6.38 33.22
CA TRP A 170 -13.55 -6.46 34.53
C TRP A 170 -14.49 -6.13 35.68
N LEU A 171 -15.31 -5.07 35.53
CA LEU A 171 -16.16 -4.55 36.59
C LEU A 171 -17.52 -5.26 36.72
N PHE A 172 -18.07 -5.77 35.61
CA PHE A 172 -19.45 -6.27 35.59
C PHE A 172 -19.57 -7.75 35.21
N VAL A 173 -18.70 -8.27 34.32
CA VAL A 173 -18.82 -9.63 33.83
C VAL A 173 -18.08 -10.63 34.74
N ILE A 174 -16.86 -10.33 35.12
CA ILE A 174 -16.02 -11.22 35.94
C ILE A 174 -16.60 -11.40 37.36
N PRO A 175 -16.97 -10.33 38.10
CA PRO A 175 -17.50 -10.48 39.47
C PRO A 175 -18.98 -10.95 39.51
N SER A 176 -19.59 -11.13 38.35
CA SER A 176 -21.02 -11.56 38.30
C SER A 176 -21.24 -12.86 39.06
N PRO A 177 -22.30 -12.93 39.91
CA PRO A 177 -22.67 -14.15 40.62
C PRO A 177 -23.23 -15.21 39.68
N MET A 178 -23.55 -14.87 38.42
CA MET A 178 -24.11 -15.80 37.44
C MET A 178 -22.98 -16.52 36.69
N PRO A 179 -22.80 -17.85 36.86
CA PRO A 179 -21.69 -18.58 36.20
C PRO A 179 -21.76 -18.51 34.66
N GLY A 180 -22.96 -18.43 34.09
CA GLY A 180 -23.14 -18.26 32.62
C GLY A 180 -22.63 -16.95 32.10
N MET A 181 -22.70 -15.86 32.88
CA MET A 181 -22.26 -14.53 32.44
C MET A 181 -20.75 -14.43 32.33
N ARG A 182 -20.00 -15.17 33.13
CA ARG A 182 -18.53 -15.23 33.08
C ARG A 182 -18.00 -15.83 31.77
N TRP A 183 -18.76 -16.66 31.07
CA TRP A 183 -18.38 -17.15 29.75
C TRP A 183 -18.34 -16.04 28.68
N GLN A 184 -19.00 -14.91 28.91
CA GLN A 184 -18.93 -13.78 28.00
C GLN A 184 -17.54 -13.12 27.95
N VAL A 185 -16.65 -13.44 28.88
CA VAL A 185 -15.23 -13.05 28.77
C VAL A 185 -14.62 -13.48 27.44
N LEU A 186 -15.04 -14.62 26.90
CA LEU A 186 -14.59 -15.07 25.58
C LEU A 186 -15.02 -14.17 24.44
N GLN A 187 -16.09 -13.39 24.60
CA GLN A 187 -16.51 -12.42 23.58
C GLN A 187 -15.55 -11.24 23.47
N THR A 188 -14.65 -11.02 24.44
CA THR A 188 -13.59 -10.04 24.33
C THR A 188 -12.63 -10.36 23.18
N LEU A 189 -12.57 -11.61 22.71
CA LEU A 189 -11.87 -11.95 21.44
C LEU A 189 -12.39 -11.16 20.24
N GLN A 190 -13.65 -10.69 20.27
CA GLN A 190 -14.17 -9.83 19.21
C GLN A 190 -13.44 -8.49 19.11
N ILE A 191 -12.75 -8.04 20.17
CA ILE A 191 -11.85 -6.87 20.11
C ILE A 191 -10.78 -7.08 19.02
N ALA A 192 -10.33 -8.33 18.83
CA ALA A 192 -9.39 -8.65 17.76
C ALA A 192 -9.93 -8.27 16.37
N HIS A 193 -11.25 -8.33 16.16
CA HIS A 193 -11.86 -7.90 14.90
C HIS A 193 -11.77 -6.39 14.67
N ALA A 194 -11.63 -5.57 15.71
CA ALA A 194 -11.38 -4.14 15.56
C ALA A 194 -9.91 -3.82 15.27
N LEU A 195 -9.00 -4.75 15.57
CA LEU A 195 -7.56 -4.55 15.44
C LEU A 195 -6.96 -5.07 14.13
N TRP A 196 -7.65 -5.97 13.40
CA TRP A 196 -7.13 -6.54 12.15
C TRP A 196 -7.30 -5.65 10.90
N PRO A 197 -8.28 -4.71 10.78
CA PRO A 197 -8.44 -3.92 9.57
C PRO A 197 -7.17 -3.17 9.13
N PRO A 198 -6.33 -2.62 10.03
CA PRO A 198 -5.06 -2.03 9.64
C PRO A 198 -4.11 -3.00 8.93
N PHE A 199 -4.09 -4.28 9.31
CA PHE A 199 -3.31 -5.32 8.63
C PHE A 199 -3.82 -5.59 7.22
N LEU A 200 -5.14 -5.64 7.05
CA LEU A 200 -5.75 -5.79 5.73
C LEU A 200 -5.37 -4.64 4.80
N ILE A 201 -5.44 -3.41 5.28
CA ILE A 201 -5.06 -2.23 4.50
C ILE A 201 -3.58 -2.32 4.05
N MET A 202 -2.68 -2.70 4.96
CA MET A 202 -1.26 -2.87 4.65
C MET A 202 -1.01 -4.04 3.68
N TRP A 203 -1.74 -5.13 3.85
CA TRP A 203 -1.67 -6.30 2.98
C TRP A 203 -2.17 -5.99 1.57
N LEU A 204 -3.33 -5.35 1.43
CA LEU A 204 -3.88 -4.90 0.16
C LEU A 204 -2.93 -3.93 -0.54
N TYR A 205 -2.29 -3.02 0.21
CA TYR A 205 -1.29 -2.13 -0.34
C TYR A 205 -0.07 -2.90 -0.91
N SER A 206 0.41 -3.92 -0.20
CA SER A 206 1.55 -4.73 -0.67
C SER A 206 1.23 -5.51 -1.95
N ILE A 207 0.01 -6.08 -2.03
CA ILE A 207 -0.49 -6.74 -3.23
C ILE A 207 -0.61 -5.74 -4.38
N GLY A 208 -1.21 -4.58 -4.12
CA GLY A 208 -1.39 -3.54 -5.11
C GLY A 208 -0.07 -3.02 -5.70
N ARG A 209 0.97 -2.89 -4.88
CA ARG A 209 2.31 -2.56 -5.38
C ARG A 209 2.86 -3.62 -6.32
N ARG A 210 2.73 -4.89 -5.96
CA ARG A 210 3.19 -6.00 -6.80
C ARG A 210 2.44 -6.04 -8.13
N GLN A 211 1.12 -5.88 -8.09
CA GLN A 211 0.29 -5.87 -9.29
C GLN A 211 0.58 -4.66 -10.19
N SER A 212 0.79 -3.48 -9.61
CA SER A 212 1.16 -2.28 -10.36
C SER A 212 2.49 -2.45 -11.09
N LYS A 213 3.47 -3.12 -10.46
CA LYS A 213 4.74 -3.45 -11.10
C LYS A 213 4.53 -4.35 -12.31
N ILE A 214 3.85 -5.49 -12.13
CA ILE A 214 3.57 -6.46 -13.19
C ILE A 214 2.80 -5.79 -14.35
N LEU A 215 1.82 -4.95 -14.03
CA LEU A 215 1.04 -4.24 -15.05
C LEU A 215 1.93 -3.33 -15.91
N ILE A 216 2.76 -2.50 -15.28
CA ILE A 216 3.64 -1.58 -16.03
C ILE A 216 4.68 -2.36 -16.84
N GLU A 217 5.26 -3.42 -16.29
CA GLU A 217 6.19 -4.29 -17.03
C GLU A 217 5.52 -4.92 -18.24
N ASN A 218 4.28 -5.40 -18.10
CA ASN A 218 3.51 -5.97 -19.22
C ASN A 218 3.15 -4.89 -20.27
N VAL A 219 2.78 -3.68 -19.85
CA VAL A 219 2.49 -2.58 -20.79
C VAL A 219 3.76 -2.19 -21.55
N ILE A 220 4.90 -2.10 -20.87
CA ILE A 220 6.18 -1.82 -21.54
C ILE A 220 6.55 -2.95 -22.50
N ALA A 221 6.47 -4.21 -22.06
CA ALA A 221 6.78 -5.37 -22.89
C ALA A 221 5.87 -5.46 -24.12
N SER A 222 4.58 -5.12 -24.02
CA SER A 222 3.66 -5.13 -25.15
C SER A 222 4.02 -4.14 -26.26
N THR A 223 4.84 -3.13 -25.96
CA THR A 223 5.29 -2.15 -26.98
C THR A 223 6.19 -2.76 -28.03
N GLU A 224 6.89 -3.87 -27.71
CA GLU A 224 7.72 -4.62 -28.65
C GLU A 224 6.88 -5.26 -29.77
N ILE A 225 5.62 -5.60 -29.49
CA ILE A 225 4.70 -6.24 -30.45
C ILE A 225 4.01 -5.17 -31.34
N LEU A 226 3.97 -3.92 -30.87
CA LEU A 226 3.23 -2.82 -31.50
C LEU A 226 4.11 -1.93 -32.40
N GLN A 227 5.37 -2.27 -32.60
CA GLN A 227 6.28 -1.65 -33.54
C GLN A 227 5.97 -2.10 -34.94
#